data_837d9c1466a87200d3ffb7f4a9d3e7b8
#
_entry.id   837d9c1466a87200d3ffb7f4a9d3e7b8
#
_cell.length_a   1.000
_cell.length_b   1.000
_cell.length_c   1.000
_cell.angle_alpha   90.00
_cell.angle_beta   90.00
_cell.angle_gamma   90.00
#
_symmetry.space_group_name_H-M   'P 1'
#
loop_
_entity.id
_entity.type
_entity.pdbx_description
1 polymer ?
#
loop_
_entity_poly.entity_id
_entity_poly.type
_entity_poly.pdbx_seq_one_letter_code
_entity_poly.pdbx_strand_id
1 'polypeptide(L)'
;MAFLADRTARIKPSATIAVTDKARALKAAGRDVIGLGAGEPDFDTPDNIKEAAIKAIRDGKASKYTAVDGIPELKAAVARKFK
;
A
#
# COMPACT_ATOMS: atom_id res chain seq x y z
N MET A 1 -20.52 -16.80 -21.45
CA MET A 1 -19.54 -16.31 -22.47
C MET A 1 -18.42 -15.56 -21.75
N ALA A 2 -17.21 -16.03 -21.87
CA ALA A 2 -16.07 -15.36 -21.22
C ALA A 2 -15.60 -14.21 -22.13
N PHE A 3 -15.67 -12.98 -21.64
CA PHE A 3 -15.14 -11.79 -22.32
C PHE A 3 -13.63 -11.56 -22.06
N LEU A 4 -13.01 -12.48 -21.34
CA LEU A 4 -11.59 -12.38 -20.99
C LEU A 4 -10.73 -13.14 -22.00
N ALA A 5 -9.61 -12.57 -22.38
CA ALA A 5 -8.66 -13.25 -23.25
C ALA A 5 -8.08 -14.49 -22.55
N ASP A 6 -7.85 -15.58 -23.29
CA ASP A 6 -7.33 -16.86 -22.77
C ASP A 6 -6.01 -16.71 -21.99
N ARG A 7 -5.21 -15.68 -22.33
CA ARG A 7 -3.98 -15.36 -21.61
C ARG A 7 -4.17 -15.06 -20.12
N THR A 8 -5.37 -14.57 -19.72
CA THR A 8 -5.65 -14.27 -18.31
C THR A 8 -5.71 -15.53 -17.46
N ALA A 9 -6.11 -16.68 -18.02
CA ALA A 9 -6.11 -17.95 -17.32
C ALA A 9 -4.69 -18.46 -16.96
N ARG A 10 -3.66 -17.92 -17.59
CA ARG A 10 -2.25 -18.26 -17.32
C ARG A 10 -1.62 -17.42 -16.20
N ILE A 11 -2.31 -16.34 -15.79
CA ILE A 11 -1.85 -15.48 -14.70
C ILE A 11 -2.21 -16.14 -13.37
N LYS A 12 -1.21 -16.54 -12.60
CA LYS A 12 -1.41 -17.12 -11.28
C LYS A 12 -1.60 -16.01 -10.25
N PRO A 13 -2.56 -16.15 -9.32
CA PRO A 13 -2.68 -15.24 -8.18
C PRO A 13 -1.40 -15.22 -7.33
N SER A 14 -1.16 -14.11 -6.64
CA SER A 14 -0.06 -14.02 -5.68
C SER A 14 -0.28 -15.02 -4.53
N ALA A 15 0.70 -15.89 -4.30
CA ALA A 15 0.64 -16.85 -3.20
C ALA A 15 0.57 -16.16 -1.82
N THR A 16 1.26 -15.05 -1.65
CA THR A 16 1.25 -14.27 -0.41
C THR A 16 -0.14 -13.71 -0.12
N ILE A 17 -0.81 -13.15 -1.13
CA ILE A 17 -2.17 -12.63 -0.98
C ILE A 17 -3.13 -13.78 -0.65
N ALA A 18 -3.03 -14.92 -1.34
CA ALA A 18 -3.90 -16.07 -1.10
C ALA A 18 -3.78 -16.60 0.35
N VAL A 19 -2.57 -16.66 0.90
CA VAL A 19 -2.34 -17.07 2.29
C VAL A 19 -2.96 -16.07 3.26
N THR A 20 -2.77 -14.79 3.02
CA THR A 20 -3.32 -13.71 3.87
C THR A 20 -4.85 -13.73 3.87
N ASP A 21 -5.47 -13.88 2.70
CA ASP A 21 -6.92 -13.94 2.56
C ASP A 21 -7.50 -15.20 3.23
N LYS A 22 -6.82 -16.33 3.13
CA LYS A 22 -7.23 -17.56 3.82
C LYS A 22 -7.15 -17.40 5.33
N ALA A 23 -6.09 -16.80 5.86
CA ALA A 23 -5.98 -16.52 7.30
C ALA A 23 -7.09 -15.59 7.78
N ARG A 24 -7.41 -14.54 7.01
CA ARG A 24 -8.51 -13.61 7.28
C ARG A 24 -9.87 -14.33 7.31
N ALA A 25 -10.14 -15.18 6.32
CA ALA A 25 -11.38 -15.94 6.24
C ALA A 25 -11.54 -16.91 7.42
N LEU A 26 -10.46 -17.58 7.83
CA LEU A 26 -10.48 -18.48 8.99
C LEU A 26 -10.73 -17.73 10.30
N LYS A 27 -10.13 -16.57 10.50
CA LYS A 27 -10.42 -15.69 11.65
C LYS A 27 -11.88 -15.24 11.66
N ALA A 28 -12.42 -14.84 10.52
CA ALA A 28 -13.82 -14.45 10.39
C ALA A 28 -14.78 -15.62 10.70
N ALA A 29 -14.36 -16.85 10.46
CA ALA A 29 -15.08 -18.06 10.84
C ALA A 29 -14.90 -18.48 12.32
N GLY A 30 -14.31 -17.62 13.15
CA GLY A 30 -14.12 -17.83 14.59
C GLY A 30 -12.94 -18.74 14.96
N ARG A 31 -12.04 -19.05 14.03
CA ARG A 31 -10.85 -19.85 14.33
C ARG A 31 -9.73 -18.98 14.88
N ASP A 32 -9.02 -19.50 15.88
CA ASP A 32 -7.81 -18.88 16.40
C ASP A 32 -6.65 -19.13 15.44
N VAL A 33 -6.32 -18.10 14.63
CA VAL A 33 -5.27 -18.17 13.61
C VAL A 33 -4.27 -17.04 13.81
N ILE A 34 -3.01 -17.39 13.94
CA ILE A 34 -1.89 -16.44 13.95
C ILE A 34 -1.41 -16.27 12.51
N GLY A 35 -1.54 -15.05 11.98
CA GLY A 35 -1.13 -14.71 10.61
C GLY A 35 0.32 -14.27 10.56
N LEU A 36 1.16 -15.05 9.89
CA LEU A 36 2.58 -14.72 9.61
C LEU A 36 2.84 -14.53 8.10
N GLY A 37 1.78 -14.35 7.34
CA GLY A 37 1.86 -14.31 5.87
C GLY A 37 2.25 -12.95 5.28
N ALA A 38 2.06 -11.86 6.01
CA ALA A 38 2.44 -10.52 5.59
C ALA A 38 3.41 -9.91 6.61
N GLY A 39 4.45 -9.25 6.09
CA GLY A 39 5.37 -8.46 6.92
C GLY A 39 4.94 -7.00 6.88
N GLU A 40 4.37 -6.51 7.98
CA GLU A 40 4.01 -5.10 8.15
C GLU A 40 4.34 -4.65 9.58
N PRO A 41 4.70 -3.38 9.80
CA PRO A 41 4.88 -2.86 11.15
C PRO A 41 3.58 -2.94 11.95
N ASP A 42 3.67 -3.30 13.22
CA ASP A 42 2.56 -3.31 14.17
C ASP A 42 2.27 -1.94 14.77
N PHE A 43 3.17 -0.98 14.56
CA PHE A 43 2.98 0.43 14.89
C PHE A 43 2.29 1.16 13.75
N ASP A 44 1.40 2.06 14.11
CA ASP A 44 0.78 2.96 13.15
C ASP A 44 1.78 4.05 12.67
N THR A 45 1.43 4.74 11.59
CA THR A 45 2.19 5.90 11.12
C THR A 45 2.27 6.96 12.23
N PRO A 46 3.44 7.54 12.51
CA PRO A 46 3.57 8.61 13.51
C PRO A 46 2.65 9.80 13.23
N ASP A 47 2.08 10.37 14.28
CA ASP A 47 1.06 11.43 14.17
C ASP A 47 1.54 12.67 13.41
N ASN A 48 2.80 13.08 13.61
CA ASN A 48 3.39 14.20 12.86
C ASN A 48 3.42 13.95 11.34
N ILE A 49 3.58 12.70 10.91
CA ILE A 49 3.55 12.33 9.49
C ILE A 49 2.12 12.34 8.97
N LYS A 50 1.16 11.81 9.75
CA LYS A 50 -0.27 11.87 9.40
C LYS A 50 -0.74 13.31 9.25
N GLU A 51 -0.42 14.18 10.19
CA GLU A 51 -0.79 15.59 10.15
C GLU A 51 -0.18 16.33 8.96
N ALA A 52 1.07 16.04 8.61
CA ALA A 52 1.70 16.59 7.42
C ALA A 52 0.97 16.18 6.13
N ALA A 53 0.54 14.93 6.04
CA ALA A 53 -0.23 14.44 4.89
C ALA A 53 -1.62 15.09 4.81
N ILE A 54 -2.33 15.18 5.95
CA ILE A 54 -3.63 15.85 6.05
C ILE A 54 -3.52 17.32 5.62
N LYS A 55 -2.50 18.02 6.12
CA LYS A 55 -2.24 19.41 5.74
C LYS A 55 -1.99 19.55 4.24
N ALA A 56 -1.18 18.68 3.65
CA ALA A 56 -0.88 18.72 2.21
C ALA A 56 -2.15 18.52 1.36
N ILE A 57 -3.06 17.64 1.80
CA ILE A 57 -4.35 17.42 1.14
C ILE A 57 -5.23 18.67 1.24
N ARG A 58 -5.38 19.25 2.44
CA ARG A 58 -6.19 20.46 2.68
C ARG A 58 -5.66 21.67 1.91
N ASP A 59 -4.35 21.82 1.80
CA ASP A 59 -3.71 22.90 1.06
C ASP A 59 -3.79 22.71 -0.47
N GLY A 60 -4.40 21.63 -0.96
CA GLY A 60 -4.59 21.34 -2.39
C GLY A 60 -3.30 20.89 -3.12
N LYS A 61 -2.23 20.66 -2.40
CA LYS A 61 -0.93 20.28 -3.00
C LYS A 61 -0.90 18.89 -3.60
N ALA A 62 -1.83 18.01 -3.17
CA ALA A 62 -1.92 16.63 -3.63
C ALA A 62 -2.89 16.42 -4.81
N SER A 63 -3.48 17.50 -5.36
CA SER A 63 -4.61 17.41 -6.30
C SER A 63 -4.25 17.68 -7.77
N LYS A 64 -3.00 17.91 -8.08
CA LYS A 64 -2.53 18.25 -9.42
C LYS A 64 -1.41 17.32 -9.87
N TYR A 65 -1.26 17.17 -11.19
CA TYR A 65 -0.11 16.49 -11.74
C TYR A 65 1.19 17.22 -11.41
N THR A 66 2.22 16.46 -11.15
CA THR A 66 3.58 16.95 -10.95
C THR A 66 4.43 16.70 -12.20
N ALA A 67 5.69 17.16 -12.19
CA ALA A 67 6.68 16.65 -13.12
C ALA A 67 6.82 15.12 -12.98
N VAL A 68 7.27 14.43 -14.01
CA VAL A 68 7.41 12.95 -14.04
C VAL A 68 8.26 12.43 -12.89
N ASP A 69 9.27 13.18 -12.49
CA ASP A 69 10.21 12.85 -11.42
C ASP A 69 9.79 13.36 -10.02
N GLY A 70 8.57 13.85 -9.90
CA GLY A 70 7.98 14.30 -8.63
C GLY A 70 8.22 15.77 -8.30
N ILE A 71 7.84 16.15 -7.08
CA ILE A 71 7.96 17.54 -6.61
C ILE A 71 9.38 17.87 -6.13
N PRO A 72 9.86 19.13 -6.38
CA PRO A 72 11.19 19.55 -5.96
C PRO A 72 11.46 19.39 -4.46
N GLU A 73 10.46 19.64 -3.63
CA GLU A 73 10.56 19.55 -2.17
C GLU A 73 10.88 18.13 -1.70
N LEU A 74 10.24 17.11 -2.31
CA LEU A 74 10.51 15.71 -1.97
C LEU A 74 11.91 15.32 -2.43
N LYS A 75 12.30 15.70 -3.65
CA LYS A 75 13.65 15.43 -4.17
C LYS A 75 14.73 16.03 -3.27
N ALA A 76 14.54 17.27 -2.85
CA ALA A 76 15.46 17.94 -1.92
C ALA A 76 15.50 17.24 -0.55
N ALA A 77 14.36 16.77 -0.04
CA ALA A 77 14.30 16.02 1.23
C ALA A 77 15.05 14.69 1.14
N VAL A 78 14.87 13.95 0.05
CA VAL A 78 15.61 12.69 -0.23
C VAL A 78 17.11 12.97 -0.30
N ALA A 79 17.54 13.99 -1.04
CA ALA A 79 18.95 14.36 -1.15
C ALA A 79 19.57 14.70 0.21
N ARG A 80 18.84 15.44 1.07
CA ARG A 80 19.31 15.72 2.44
C ARG A 80 19.43 14.48 3.31
N LYS A 81 18.51 13.52 3.14
CA LYS A 81 18.51 12.27 3.94
C LYS A 81 19.72 11.39 3.63
N PHE A 82 20.17 11.37 2.38
CA PHE A 82 21.26 10.50 1.91
C PHE A 82 22.63 11.21 1.81
N LYS A 83 22.72 12.45 2.23
CA LYS A 83 23.97 13.21 2.30
C LYS A 83 24.68 12.98 3.64
#